data_58f7bede777f2a026123ad4b9ba23999
#
_entry.id   58f7bede777f2a026123ad4b9ba23999
#
_cell.length_a   1.000
_cell.length_b   1.000
_cell.length_c   1.000
_cell.angle_alpha   90.00
_cell.angle_beta   90.00
_cell.angle_gamma   90.00
#
_symmetry.space_group_name_H-M   'P 1'
#
loop_
_entity.id
_entity.type
_entity.pdbx_description
1 polymer ?
#
loop_
_entity_poly.entity_id
_entity_poly.type
_entity_poly.pdbx_seq_one_letter_code
_entity_poly.pdbx_strand_id
1 'polypeptide(L)' 'MKSYEQIAEAMYRKWQAALVLFRRPKPFAELEEHERKAWIAAAQAAHKEITEVH' A
#
# COMPACT_ATOMS: atom_id res chain seq x y z
N MET A 1 5.46 14.59 7.53
CA MET A 1 5.79 13.66 6.43
C MET A 1 5.32 12.26 6.76
N LYS A 2 4.64 11.60 5.85
CA LYS A 2 4.15 10.25 6.08
C LYS A 2 5.27 9.23 5.90
N SER A 3 5.28 8.22 6.75
CA SER A 3 6.21 7.11 6.59
C SER A 3 5.78 6.24 5.40
N TYR A 4 6.69 5.40 4.91
CA TYR A 4 6.34 4.47 3.84
C TYR A 4 5.25 3.51 4.27
N GLU A 5 5.21 3.17 5.56
CA GLU A 5 4.14 2.31 6.08
C GLU A 5 2.78 2.99 5.95
N GLN A 6 2.71 4.29 6.27
CA GLN A 6 1.46 5.03 6.14
C GLN A 6 1.04 5.16 4.67
N ILE A 7 2.01 5.37 3.79
CA ILE A 7 1.73 5.45 2.36
C ILE A 7 1.24 4.09 1.85
N ALA A 8 1.88 3.02 2.29
CA ALA A 8 1.49 1.66 1.91
C ALA A 8 0.07 1.35 2.38
N GLU A 9 -0.27 1.77 3.59
CA GLU A 9 -1.62 1.57 4.11
C GLU A 9 -2.66 2.32 3.28
N ALA A 10 -2.35 3.55 2.89
CA ALA A 10 -3.26 4.34 2.05
C ALA A 10 -3.46 3.68 0.68
N MET A 11 -2.38 3.16 0.10
CA MET A 11 -2.46 2.44 -1.17
C MET A 11 -3.31 1.18 -1.03
N TYR A 12 -3.11 0.45 0.05
CA TYR A 12 -3.85 -0.77 0.32
C TYR A 12 -5.34 -0.47 0.46
N ARG A 13 -5.69 0.62 1.15
CA ARG A 13 -7.09 1.02 1.31
C ARG A 13 -7.75 1.34 -0.04
N LYS A 14 -7.03 1.97 -0.94
CA LYS A 14 -7.54 2.26 -2.27
C LYS A 14 -7.79 0.97 -3.05
N TRP A 15 -6.84 0.06 -2.97
CA TRP A 15 -6.97 -1.25 -3.61
C TRP A 15 -8.15 -2.02 -3.03
N GLN A 16 -8.29 -1.99 -1.71
CA GLN A 16 -9.37 -2.66 -1.01
C GLN A 16 -10.74 -2.13 -1.45
N ALA A 17 -10.84 -0.81 -1.58
CA ALA A 17 -12.08 -0.18 -2.01
C ALA A 17 -12.46 -0.59 -3.44
N ALA A 18 -11.46 -0.75 -4.30
CA ALA A 18 -11.70 -1.18 -5.68
C ALA A 18 -12.19 -2.62 -5.75
N LEU A 19 -11.84 -3.45 -4.77
CA LEU A 19 -12.20 -4.86 -4.74
C LEU A 19 -13.45 -5.17 -3.93
N VAL A 20 -14.09 -4.16 -3.38
CA VAL A 20 -15.23 -4.37 -2.47
C VAL A 20 -16.37 -5.16 -3.11
N LEU A 21 -16.53 -5.08 -4.44
CA LEU A 21 -17.57 -5.81 -5.15
C LEU A 21 -17.26 -7.30 -5.33
N PHE A 22 -16.01 -7.70 -5.13
CA PHE A 22 -15.58 -9.06 -5.38
C PHE A 22 -15.30 -9.81 -4.08
N ARG A 23 -14.62 -9.17 -3.15
CA ARG A 23 -14.30 -9.78 -1.86
C ARG A 23 -13.81 -8.68 -0.91
N ARG A 24 -13.91 -8.96 0.37
CA ARG A 24 -13.39 -8.05 1.39
C ARG A 24 -12.04 -8.56 1.87
N PRO A 25 -10.94 -7.94 1.45
CA PRO A 25 -9.64 -8.31 1.99
C PRO A 25 -9.50 -7.84 3.44
N LYS A 26 -8.52 -8.42 4.14
CA LYS A 26 -8.25 -8.06 5.52
C LYS A 26 -7.80 -6.61 5.66
N PRO A 27 -7.99 -5.97 6.82
CA PRO A 27 -7.36 -4.67 7.08
C PRO A 27 -5.84 -4.78 6.97
N PHE A 28 -5.19 -3.67 6.63
CA PHE A 28 -3.74 -3.65 6.46
C PHE A 28 -3.00 -4.19 7.68
N ALA A 29 -3.48 -3.84 8.88
CA ALA A 29 -2.83 -4.27 10.13
C ALA A 29 -2.89 -5.79 10.34
N GLU A 30 -3.82 -6.49 9.70
CA GLU A 30 -3.97 -7.93 9.83
C GLU A 30 -3.22 -8.71 8.76
N LEU A 31 -2.57 -8.03 7.84
CA LEU A 31 -1.78 -8.69 6.81
C LEU A 31 -0.56 -9.36 7.42
N GLU A 32 -0.14 -10.46 6.81
CA GLU A 32 1.08 -11.11 7.21
C GLU A 32 2.28 -10.21 6.94
N GLU A 33 3.35 -10.42 7.67
CA GLU A 33 4.52 -9.57 7.59
C GLU A 33 5.06 -9.43 6.16
N HIS A 34 5.13 -10.53 5.43
CA HIS A 34 5.65 -10.47 4.06
C HIS A 34 4.73 -9.68 3.13
N GLU A 35 3.43 -9.71 3.39
CA GLU A 35 2.49 -8.92 2.60
C GLU A 35 2.61 -7.44 2.89
N ARG A 36 2.73 -7.07 4.17
CA ARG A 36 2.94 -5.68 4.55
C ARG A 36 4.24 -5.13 3.98
N LYS A 37 5.29 -5.94 4.04
CA LYS A 37 6.59 -5.54 3.48
C LYS A 37 6.50 -5.32 1.97
N ALA A 38 5.72 -6.15 1.29
CA ALA A 38 5.52 -5.98 -0.15
C ALA A 38 4.83 -4.64 -0.46
N TRP A 39 3.82 -4.28 0.33
CA TRP A 39 3.15 -3.00 0.14
C TRP A 39 4.07 -1.82 0.46
N ILE A 40 4.90 -1.95 1.48
CA ILE A 40 5.87 -0.92 1.83
C ILE A 40 6.88 -0.76 0.70
N ALA A 41 7.36 -1.86 0.13
CA ALA A 41 8.28 -1.81 -1.00
C ALA A 41 7.61 -1.15 -2.22
N ALA A 42 6.33 -1.42 -2.45
CA ALA A 42 5.59 -0.77 -3.53
C ALA A 42 5.47 0.73 -3.29
N ALA A 43 5.25 1.14 -2.05
CA ALA A 43 5.17 2.55 -1.70
C ALA A 43 6.51 3.25 -1.93
N GLN A 44 7.61 2.60 -1.58
CA GLN A 44 8.95 3.13 -1.83
C GLN A 44 9.21 3.30 -3.32
N ALA A 45 8.85 2.29 -4.11
CA ALA A 45 9.04 2.35 -5.55
C ALA A 45 8.20 3.46 -6.18
N ALA A 46 6.96 3.61 -5.73
CA ALA A 46 6.09 4.68 -6.23
C ALA A 46 6.65 6.05 -5.90
N HIS A 47 7.18 6.22 -4.67
CA HIS A 47 7.80 7.49 -4.28
C HIS A 47 9.01 7.81 -5.15
N LYS A 48 9.83 6.81 -5.40
CA LYS A 48 11.02 6.98 -6.23
C LYS A 48 10.64 7.41 -7.65
N GLU A 49 9.63 6.76 -8.23
CA GLU A 49 9.16 7.11 -9.56
C GLU A 49 8.68 8.55 -9.63
N ILE A 50 7.92 8.98 -8.63
CA ILE A 50 7.41 10.33 -8.56
C ILE A 50 8.54 11.35 -8.48
N THR A 51 9.57 11.06 -7.68
CA THR A 51 10.69 11.99 -7.52
C THR A 51 11.62 12.01 -8.73
N GLU A 52 11.65 10.95 -9.52
CA GLU A 52 12.52 10.88 -10.70
C GLU A 52 11.90 11.49 -11.95
N VAL A 53 10.61 11.81 -11.91
CA VAL A 53 9.90 12.33 -13.08
C VAL A 53 10.10 13.83 -13.29
N HIS A 54 10.87 14.47 -12.47
CA HIS A 54 11.11 15.92 -12.60
C HIS A 54 12.22 16.22 -13.58
#